data_9d4f0d5b2ca78c0b4ce8ad5b3dbf9661
#
_entry.id   9d4f0d5b2ca78c0b4ce8ad5b3dbf9661
#
_cell.length_a   1.000
_cell.length_b   1.000
_cell.length_c   1.000
_cell.angle_alpha   90.00
_cell.angle_beta   90.00
_cell.angle_gamma   90.00
#
_symmetry.space_group_name_H-M   'P 1'
#
loop_
_entity.id
_entity.type
_entity.pdbx_description
1 polymer ?
#
loop_
_entity_poly.entity_id
_entity_poly.type
_entity_poly.pdbx_seq_one_letter_code
_entity_poly.pdbx_strand_id
1 'polypeptide(L)'
;MKTEELYTMIQQKPVILDGATGSNLQKVGMKPGVCPEEWILENEDKLIDLQKSFVEAGTNILYAPTFSGNRVKLEEYGLADRAEEINKRLVGLSKRAAGDKALVAGDMTMTGVALEPVGPMKLEALIDIYKEQAKYLLEAGVDLFVVETMMSLAETRAAVIAIKEVCNLPVIASLTFQEDGRTLYGTDPVTAVVVLQSIGADI
;
A
#
# COMPACT_ATOMS: atom_id res chain seq x y z
N MET A 1 2.40 14.35 6.63
CA MET A 1 1.46 14.37 7.78
C MET A 1 2.14 13.78 9.00
N LYS A 2 1.83 14.22 10.22
CA LYS A 2 2.29 13.60 11.48
C LYS A 2 1.23 12.65 12.02
N THR A 3 1.65 11.66 12.82
CA THR A 3 0.71 10.68 13.45
C THR A 3 -0.34 11.36 14.31
N GLU A 4 0.01 12.42 15.05
CA GLU A 4 -0.94 13.17 15.88
C GLU A 4 -2.01 13.88 15.05
N GLU A 5 -1.68 14.31 13.83
CA GLU A 5 -2.66 14.92 12.91
C GLU A 5 -3.67 13.88 12.43
N LEU A 6 -3.21 12.67 12.10
CA LEU A 6 -4.08 11.55 11.72
C LEU A 6 -5.01 11.16 12.86
N TYR A 7 -4.51 11.02 14.10
CA TYR A 7 -5.34 10.74 15.27
C TYR A 7 -6.36 11.84 15.53
N THR A 8 -5.97 13.10 15.37
CA THR A 8 -6.91 14.23 15.51
C THR A 8 -8.05 14.14 14.49
N MET A 9 -7.74 13.80 13.24
CA MET A 9 -8.78 13.61 12.21
C MET A 9 -9.76 12.49 12.60
N ILE A 10 -9.25 11.35 13.05
CA ILE A 10 -10.06 10.16 13.41
C ILE A 10 -10.96 10.45 14.63
N GLN A 11 -10.47 11.23 15.61
CA GLN A 11 -11.25 11.61 16.77
C GLN A 11 -12.41 12.59 16.46
N GLN A 12 -12.24 13.40 15.42
CA GLN A 12 -13.27 14.39 15.04
C GLN A 12 -14.42 13.75 14.23
N LYS A 13 -14.09 12.82 13.32
CA LYS A 13 -15.05 12.13 12.45
C LYS A 13 -14.45 10.86 11.87
N PRO A 14 -15.27 9.93 11.36
CA PRO A 14 -14.77 8.82 10.56
C PRO A 14 -13.92 9.33 9.39
N VAL A 15 -12.72 8.76 9.22
CA VAL A 15 -11.86 9.02 8.06
C VAL A 15 -12.21 7.99 6.98
N ILE A 16 -12.63 8.48 5.85
CA ILE A 16 -13.10 7.66 4.72
C ILE A 16 -11.92 7.41 3.78
N LEU A 17 -11.64 6.15 3.55
CA LEU A 17 -10.70 5.67 2.54
C LEU A 17 -11.38 5.59 1.19
N ASP A 18 -10.61 5.47 0.11
CA ASP A 18 -11.17 5.29 -1.23
C ASP A 18 -11.74 3.87 -1.46
N GLY A 19 -12.26 3.67 -2.66
CA GLY A 19 -12.88 2.40 -3.05
C GLY A 19 -11.94 1.55 -3.93
N ALA A 20 -12.47 0.40 -4.36
CA ALA A 20 -11.72 -0.57 -5.15
C ALA A 20 -11.23 0.01 -6.48
N THR A 21 -9.92 0.05 -6.68
CA THR A 21 -9.28 0.52 -7.92
C THR A 21 -9.34 -0.55 -9.01
N GLY A 22 -8.81 -1.74 -8.77
CA GLY A 22 -8.66 -2.78 -9.78
C GLY A 22 -9.96 -3.17 -10.48
N SER A 23 -11.01 -3.50 -9.71
CA SER A 23 -12.29 -3.90 -10.26
C SER A 23 -13.01 -2.79 -11.04
N ASN A 24 -12.82 -1.53 -10.68
CA ASN A 24 -13.37 -0.41 -11.44
C ASN A 24 -12.59 -0.16 -12.73
N LEU A 25 -11.26 -0.29 -12.72
CA LEU A 25 -10.46 -0.20 -13.94
C LEU A 25 -10.74 -1.34 -14.93
N GLN A 26 -11.07 -2.54 -14.43
CA GLN A 26 -11.51 -3.63 -15.30
C GLN A 26 -12.82 -3.29 -16.06
N LYS A 27 -13.74 -2.56 -15.44
CA LYS A 27 -14.98 -2.11 -16.10
C LYS A 27 -14.73 -1.13 -17.26
N VAL A 28 -13.59 -0.44 -17.23
CA VAL A 28 -13.20 0.55 -18.24
C VAL A 28 -12.08 0.08 -19.16
N GLY A 29 -11.79 -1.22 -19.17
CA GLY A 29 -10.95 -1.86 -20.19
C GLY A 29 -9.67 -2.54 -19.72
N MET A 30 -9.30 -2.49 -18.44
CA MET A 30 -8.16 -3.24 -17.92
C MET A 30 -8.46 -4.75 -17.97
N LYS A 31 -7.64 -5.50 -18.68
CA LYS A 31 -7.82 -6.96 -18.81
C LYS A 31 -7.22 -7.71 -17.62
N PRO A 32 -7.77 -8.87 -17.24
CA PRO A 32 -7.10 -9.75 -16.30
C PRO A 32 -5.71 -10.18 -16.81
N GLY A 33 -4.73 -10.30 -15.89
CA GLY A 33 -3.39 -10.80 -16.21
C GLY A 33 -2.39 -9.76 -16.73
N VAL A 34 -2.81 -8.50 -16.90
CA VAL A 34 -1.87 -7.39 -17.17
C VAL A 34 -1.30 -6.86 -15.86
N CYS A 35 -0.13 -6.21 -15.91
CA CYS A 35 0.38 -5.44 -14.79
C CYS A 35 -0.52 -4.21 -14.57
N PRO A 36 -1.23 -4.10 -13.44
CA PRO A 36 -2.14 -2.97 -13.21
C PRO A 36 -1.41 -1.63 -13.21
N GLU A 37 -0.24 -1.58 -12.61
CA GLU A 37 0.59 -0.39 -12.48
C GLU A 37 0.99 0.16 -13.86
N GLU A 38 1.45 -0.71 -14.77
CA GLU A 38 1.82 -0.32 -16.12
C GLU A 38 0.59 0.09 -16.94
N TRP A 39 -0.49 -0.69 -16.87
CA TRP A 39 -1.73 -0.35 -17.57
C TRP A 39 -2.27 1.02 -17.14
N ILE A 40 -2.20 1.36 -15.85
CA ILE A 40 -2.60 2.66 -15.34
C ILE A 40 -1.75 3.77 -15.96
N LEU A 41 -0.42 3.58 -16.05
CA LEU A 41 0.48 4.56 -16.64
C LEU A 41 0.25 4.77 -18.14
N GLU A 42 -0.32 3.79 -18.83
CA GLU A 42 -0.76 3.89 -20.23
C GLU A 42 -2.17 4.51 -20.37
N ASN A 43 -2.95 4.54 -19.28
CA ASN A 43 -4.35 4.98 -19.23
C ASN A 43 -4.59 5.94 -18.06
N GLU A 44 -3.72 6.96 -17.90
CA GLU A 44 -3.70 7.86 -16.73
C GLU A 44 -5.04 8.53 -16.44
N ASP A 45 -5.77 8.92 -17.51
CA ASP A 45 -7.09 9.54 -17.43
C ASP A 45 -8.10 8.65 -16.68
N LYS A 46 -8.06 7.33 -16.89
CA LYS A 46 -8.98 6.38 -16.25
C LYS A 46 -8.79 6.33 -14.74
N LEU A 47 -7.54 6.35 -14.27
CA LEU A 47 -7.25 6.42 -12.84
C LEU A 47 -7.67 7.77 -12.25
N ILE A 48 -7.30 8.87 -12.91
CA ILE A 48 -7.60 10.22 -12.41
C ILE A 48 -9.10 10.42 -12.30
N ASP A 49 -9.88 10.02 -13.31
CA ASP A 49 -11.34 10.15 -13.28
C ASP A 49 -11.96 9.30 -12.17
N LEU A 50 -11.48 8.06 -11.98
CA LEU A 50 -11.92 7.20 -10.89
C LEU A 50 -11.63 7.84 -9.52
N GLN A 51 -10.39 8.24 -9.27
CA GLN A 51 -9.99 8.80 -7.98
C GLN A 51 -10.65 10.15 -7.69
N LYS A 52 -10.88 10.99 -8.71
CA LYS A 52 -11.70 12.21 -8.56
C LYS A 52 -13.11 11.89 -8.13
N SER A 53 -13.73 10.84 -8.67
CA SER A 53 -15.08 10.43 -8.26
C SER A 53 -15.13 10.00 -6.79
N PHE A 54 -14.08 9.35 -6.28
CA PHE A 54 -13.96 9.03 -4.84
C PHE A 54 -13.82 10.30 -3.99
N VAL A 55 -12.98 11.25 -4.41
CA VAL A 55 -12.81 12.54 -3.72
C VAL A 55 -14.13 13.31 -3.67
N GLU A 56 -14.87 13.36 -4.78
CA GLU A 56 -16.19 14.00 -4.86
C GLU A 56 -17.23 13.31 -3.96
N ALA A 57 -17.11 11.99 -3.77
CA ALA A 57 -17.95 11.23 -2.84
C ALA A 57 -17.58 11.43 -1.36
N GLY A 58 -16.48 12.12 -1.05
CA GLY A 58 -16.07 12.45 0.32
C GLY A 58 -14.90 11.65 0.88
N THR A 59 -14.12 10.96 0.06
CA THR A 59 -12.89 10.29 0.47
C THR A 59 -11.91 11.27 1.09
N ASN A 60 -11.33 10.88 2.21
CA ASN A 60 -10.31 11.66 2.92
C ASN A 60 -8.89 11.20 2.58
N ILE A 61 -8.70 9.93 2.27
CA ILE A 61 -7.41 9.33 1.92
C ILE A 61 -7.57 8.49 0.66
N LEU A 62 -6.88 8.85 -0.42
CA LEU A 62 -6.72 8.03 -1.62
C LEU A 62 -5.53 7.09 -1.45
N TYR A 63 -5.66 5.86 -1.90
CA TYR A 63 -4.54 4.95 -2.05
C TYR A 63 -3.91 5.18 -3.43
N ALA A 64 -2.60 5.48 -3.46
CA ALA A 64 -1.88 5.44 -4.73
C ALA A 64 -1.90 3.99 -5.26
N PRO A 65 -2.11 3.78 -6.57
CA PRO A 65 -2.21 2.42 -7.11
C PRO A 65 -0.83 1.75 -7.22
N THR A 66 -0.09 1.72 -6.12
CA THR A 66 1.27 1.18 -5.97
C THR A 66 1.28 -0.16 -5.23
N PHE A 67 0.10 -0.78 -5.08
CA PHE A 67 -0.15 -2.01 -4.36
C PHE A 67 0.90 -3.10 -4.68
N SER A 68 1.10 -3.44 -5.95
CA SER A 68 2.10 -4.42 -6.39
C SER A 68 3.39 -3.76 -6.89
N GLY A 69 3.70 -2.54 -6.46
CA GLY A 69 4.83 -1.74 -6.93
C GLY A 69 6.20 -2.14 -6.39
N ASN A 70 6.33 -3.20 -5.57
CA ASN A 70 7.63 -3.71 -5.16
C ASN A 70 8.34 -4.45 -6.32
N ARG A 71 9.68 -4.46 -6.30
CA ARG A 71 10.47 -5.06 -7.39
C ARG A 71 10.18 -6.53 -7.65
N VAL A 72 9.80 -7.29 -6.62
CA VAL A 72 9.52 -8.73 -6.74
C VAL A 72 8.24 -8.96 -7.55
N LYS A 73 7.20 -8.17 -7.28
CA LYS A 73 5.96 -8.22 -8.06
C LYS A 73 6.13 -7.69 -9.47
N LEU A 74 6.84 -6.60 -9.64
CA LEU A 74 7.11 -6.02 -10.95
C LEU A 74 7.98 -6.95 -11.82
N GLU A 75 8.85 -7.77 -11.22
CA GLU A 75 9.65 -8.76 -11.95
C GLU A 75 8.79 -9.82 -12.64
N GLU A 76 7.62 -10.15 -12.11
CA GLU A 76 6.67 -11.07 -12.76
C GLU A 76 6.26 -10.59 -14.17
N TYR A 77 6.44 -9.30 -14.44
CA TYR A 77 6.13 -8.63 -15.71
C TYR A 77 7.38 -8.08 -16.42
N GLY A 78 8.60 -8.37 -15.91
CA GLY A 78 9.84 -7.83 -16.46
C GLY A 78 10.04 -6.33 -16.23
N LEU A 79 9.43 -5.77 -15.19
CA LEU A 79 9.37 -4.33 -14.91
C LEU A 79 10.17 -3.92 -13.65
N ALA A 80 10.93 -4.83 -13.03
CA ALA A 80 11.67 -4.54 -11.80
C ALA A 80 12.60 -3.33 -11.91
N ASP A 81 13.29 -3.15 -13.05
CA ASP A 81 14.18 -2.02 -13.29
C ASP A 81 13.46 -0.67 -13.42
N ARG A 82 12.13 -0.69 -13.59
CA ARG A 82 11.28 0.50 -13.65
C ARG A 82 10.54 0.78 -12.34
N ALA A 83 10.83 0.05 -11.26
CA ALA A 83 10.09 0.18 -10.00
C ALA A 83 10.07 1.62 -9.47
N GLU A 84 11.19 2.34 -9.52
CA GLU A 84 11.25 3.74 -9.11
C GLU A 84 10.34 4.64 -9.96
N GLU A 85 10.47 4.57 -11.28
CA GLU A 85 9.65 5.36 -12.21
C GLU A 85 8.17 5.10 -11.99
N ILE A 86 7.78 3.81 -11.94
CA ILE A 86 6.40 3.37 -11.81
C ILE A 86 5.78 3.92 -10.52
N ASN A 87 6.40 3.66 -9.37
CA ASN A 87 5.87 4.12 -8.08
C ASN A 87 5.74 5.65 -8.03
N LYS A 88 6.77 6.39 -8.46
CA LYS A 88 6.75 7.86 -8.43
C LYS A 88 5.67 8.45 -9.33
N ARG A 89 5.50 7.92 -10.55
CA ARG A 89 4.47 8.39 -11.48
C ARG A 89 3.07 8.11 -10.94
N LEU A 90 2.81 6.92 -10.40
CA LEU A 90 1.51 6.53 -9.85
C LEU A 90 1.10 7.41 -8.65
N VAL A 91 2.02 7.70 -7.74
CA VAL A 91 1.77 8.67 -6.66
C VAL A 91 1.45 10.05 -7.25
N GLY A 92 2.19 10.49 -8.27
CA GLY A 92 1.93 11.76 -8.97
C GLY A 92 0.52 11.85 -9.55
N LEU A 93 -0.01 10.75 -10.12
CA LEU A 93 -1.39 10.70 -10.62
C LEU A 93 -2.41 10.88 -9.48
N SER A 94 -2.21 10.14 -8.37
CA SER A 94 -3.09 10.25 -7.21
C SER A 94 -3.06 11.64 -6.57
N LYS A 95 -1.88 12.29 -6.50
CA LYS A 95 -1.77 13.68 -6.04
C LYS A 95 -2.53 14.65 -6.96
N ARG A 96 -2.49 14.44 -8.27
CA ARG A 96 -3.27 15.24 -9.24
C ARG A 96 -4.78 15.04 -9.07
N ALA A 97 -5.22 13.83 -8.75
CA ALA A 97 -6.62 13.53 -8.50
C ALA A 97 -7.10 14.09 -7.15
N ALA A 98 -6.29 13.96 -6.10
CA ALA A 98 -6.60 14.44 -4.75
C ALA A 98 -6.69 15.97 -4.67
N GLY A 99 -5.80 16.69 -5.38
CA GLY A 99 -5.65 18.13 -5.17
C GLY A 99 -5.40 18.43 -3.71
N ASP A 100 -6.10 19.44 -3.18
CA ASP A 100 -6.06 19.83 -1.77
C ASP A 100 -7.19 19.21 -0.92
N LYS A 101 -7.97 18.27 -1.51
CA LYS A 101 -9.19 17.74 -0.88
C LYS A 101 -9.00 16.43 -0.15
N ALA A 102 -7.99 15.65 -0.51
CA ALA A 102 -7.68 14.36 0.09
C ALA A 102 -6.17 14.16 0.26
N LEU A 103 -5.81 13.33 1.24
CA LEU A 103 -4.45 12.84 1.42
C LEU A 103 -4.17 11.69 0.44
N VAL A 104 -2.90 11.42 0.18
CA VAL A 104 -2.47 10.29 -0.64
C VAL A 104 -1.60 9.34 0.17
N ALA A 105 -2.04 8.10 0.32
CA ALA A 105 -1.29 7.03 0.94
C ALA A 105 -0.44 6.27 -0.09
N GLY A 106 0.80 5.96 0.26
CA GLY A 106 1.61 4.98 -0.45
C GLY A 106 1.13 3.58 -0.08
N ASP A 107 0.58 2.87 -1.06
CA ASP A 107 -0.02 1.56 -0.86
C ASP A 107 0.97 0.45 -1.17
N MET A 108 1.13 -0.49 -0.24
CA MET A 108 2.08 -1.59 -0.28
C MET A 108 1.43 -2.90 0.15
N THR A 109 1.73 -3.99 -0.54
CA THR A 109 1.25 -5.33 -0.19
C THR A 109 2.38 -6.36 -0.19
N MET A 110 2.04 -7.62 0.05
CA MET A 110 3.01 -8.71 0.11
C MET A 110 3.75 -8.92 -1.23
N THR A 111 4.96 -9.47 -1.14
CA THR A 111 5.76 -9.86 -2.30
C THR A 111 5.24 -11.14 -2.95
N GLY A 112 4.51 -11.97 -2.22
CA GLY A 112 4.08 -13.29 -2.65
C GLY A 112 5.14 -14.39 -2.47
N VAL A 113 6.33 -14.04 -1.94
CA VAL A 113 7.40 -15.00 -1.66
C VAL A 113 7.45 -15.30 -0.17
N ALA A 114 7.30 -16.58 0.20
CA ALA A 114 7.31 -16.98 1.59
C ALA A 114 8.69 -16.81 2.24
N LEU A 115 8.67 -16.41 3.52
CA LEU A 115 9.88 -16.27 4.35
C LEU A 115 10.43 -17.63 4.78
N GLU A 116 11.75 -17.69 5.06
CA GLU A 116 12.37 -18.82 5.74
C GLU A 116 11.68 -19.12 7.09
N PRO A 117 11.55 -20.38 7.49
CA PRO A 117 11.99 -21.61 6.81
C PRO A 117 10.97 -22.18 5.81
N VAL A 118 9.81 -21.54 5.62
CA VAL A 118 8.73 -22.02 4.73
C VAL A 118 9.08 -21.79 3.27
N GLY A 119 9.73 -20.67 2.95
CA GLY A 119 10.15 -20.29 1.63
C GLY A 119 11.63 -19.83 1.57
N PRO A 120 12.07 -19.29 0.45
CA PRO A 120 13.48 -18.92 0.25
C PRO A 120 13.83 -17.51 0.73
N MET A 121 12.86 -16.67 1.10
CA MET A 121 13.10 -15.26 1.39
C MET A 121 13.65 -15.06 2.81
N LYS A 122 14.79 -14.41 2.93
CA LYS A 122 15.34 -13.98 4.22
C LYS A 122 14.65 -12.69 4.69
N LEU A 123 14.47 -12.54 6.00
CA LEU A 123 13.80 -11.38 6.59
C LEU A 123 14.49 -10.06 6.22
N GLU A 124 15.82 -10.04 6.30
CA GLU A 124 16.61 -8.84 5.99
C GLU A 124 16.46 -8.44 4.51
N ALA A 125 16.47 -9.41 3.60
CA ALA A 125 16.27 -9.16 2.16
C ALA A 125 14.85 -8.64 1.89
N LEU A 126 13.85 -9.14 2.60
CA LEU A 126 12.48 -8.66 2.50
C LEU A 126 12.33 -7.22 3.00
N ILE A 127 12.97 -6.90 4.13
CA ILE A 127 13.01 -5.52 4.65
C ILE A 127 13.65 -4.57 3.62
N ASP A 128 14.75 -4.97 2.97
CA ASP A 128 15.41 -4.15 1.95
C ASP A 128 14.51 -3.92 0.72
N ILE A 129 13.74 -4.92 0.29
CA ILE A 129 12.75 -4.78 -0.80
C ILE A 129 11.68 -3.74 -0.42
N TYR A 130 11.13 -3.82 0.78
CA TYR A 130 10.14 -2.85 1.24
C TYR A 130 10.73 -1.45 1.47
N LYS A 131 11.98 -1.34 1.95
CA LYS A 131 12.68 -0.05 2.05
C LYS A 131 12.84 0.63 0.70
N GLU A 132 13.15 -0.15 -0.33
CA GLU A 132 13.27 0.36 -1.69
C GLU A 132 11.97 1.00 -2.14
N GLN A 133 10.84 0.27 -2.07
CA GLN A 133 9.54 0.81 -2.44
C GLN A 133 9.15 2.01 -1.56
N ALA A 134 9.33 1.90 -0.23
CA ALA A 134 9.01 2.99 0.69
C ALA A 134 9.77 4.29 0.38
N LYS A 135 11.04 4.21 -0.03
CA LYS A 135 11.82 5.37 -0.46
C LYS A 135 11.23 6.04 -1.70
N TYR A 136 10.84 5.24 -2.71
CA TYR A 136 10.23 5.78 -3.94
C TYR A 136 8.91 6.50 -3.65
N LEU A 137 8.08 5.91 -2.79
CA LEU A 137 6.81 6.50 -2.37
C LEU A 137 7.01 7.78 -1.55
N LEU A 138 7.98 7.77 -0.60
CA LEU A 138 8.33 8.95 0.20
C LEU A 138 8.82 10.11 -0.67
N GLU A 139 9.74 9.82 -1.60
CA GLU A 139 10.28 10.82 -2.53
C GLU A 139 9.21 11.38 -3.48
N ALA A 140 8.19 10.58 -3.81
CA ALA A 140 7.04 11.03 -4.58
C ALA A 140 6.04 11.88 -3.77
N GLY A 141 6.22 11.98 -2.44
CA GLY A 141 5.48 12.88 -1.57
C GLY A 141 4.18 12.31 -1.04
N VAL A 142 4.10 11.02 -0.70
CA VAL A 142 2.95 10.46 0.02
C VAL A 142 2.78 11.11 1.39
N ASP A 143 1.55 11.17 1.89
CA ASP A 143 1.23 11.77 3.18
C ASP A 143 1.31 10.75 4.33
N LEU A 144 1.10 9.48 4.03
CA LEU A 144 1.16 8.33 4.95
C LEU A 144 1.40 7.05 4.15
N PHE A 145 1.60 5.94 4.84
CA PHE A 145 1.72 4.61 4.25
C PHE A 145 0.54 3.72 4.64
N VAL A 146 0.18 2.83 3.73
CA VAL A 146 -0.74 1.72 3.97
C VAL A 146 -0.04 0.43 3.57
N VAL A 147 -0.04 -0.53 4.49
CA VAL A 147 0.40 -1.91 4.26
C VAL A 147 -0.84 -2.77 4.35
N GLU A 148 -1.41 -3.16 3.19
CA GLU A 148 -2.73 -3.77 3.18
C GLU A 148 -2.79 -5.18 2.62
N THR A 149 -3.90 -5.85 2.94
CA THR A 149 -4.25 -7.18 2.42
C THR A 149 -3.18 -8.22 2.75
N MET A 150 -2.48 -8.04 3.86
CA MET A 150 -1.39 -8.91 4.28
C MET A 150 -1.93 -10.23 4.84
N MET A 151 -1.31 -11.35 4.46
CA MET A 151 -1.67 -12.69 4.93
C MET A 151 -0.66 -13.27 5.92
N SER A 152 0.50 -12.63 6.06
CA SER A 152 1.60 -13.04 6.93
C SER A 152 1.98 -11.93 7.90
N LEU A 153 1.88 -12.18 9.19
CA LEU A 153 2.35 -11.24 10.22
C LEU A 153 3.86 -10.97 10.08
N ALA A 154 4.65 -11.98 9.74
CA ALA A 154 6.10 -11.82 9.59
C ALA A 154 6.44 -10.87 8.43
N GLU A 155 5.73 -10.98 7.31
CA GLU A 155 5.91 -10.09 6.16
C GLU A 155 5.38 -8.69 6.45
N THR A 156 4.22 -8.56 7.12
CA THR A 156 3.68 -7.26 7.56
C THR A 156 4.67 -6.54 8.46
N ARG A 157 5.31 -7.26 9.40
CA ARG A 157 6.38 -6.71 10.25
C ARG A 157 7.54 -6.17 9.43
N ALA A 158 8.00 -6.92 8.43
CA ALA A 158 9.10 -6.46 7.56
C ALA A 158 8.75 -5.14 6.86
N ALA A 159 7.53 -5.01 6.34
CA ALA A 159 7.07 -3.79 5.69
C ALA A 159 6.99 -2.60 6.66
N VAL A 160 6.38 -2.79 7.86
CA VAL A 160 6.29 -1.72 8.86
C VAL A 160 7.68 -1.29 9.34
N ILE A 161 8.59 -2.24 9.64
CA ILE A 161 9.98 -1.94 10.03
C ILE A 161 10.67 -1.15 8.92
N ALA A 162 10.55 -1.60 7.67
CA ALA A 162 11.15 -0.94 6.52
C ALA A 162 10.71 0.53 6.39
N ILE A 163 9.41 0.79 6.52
CA ILE A 163 8.87 2.15 6.46
C ILE A 163 9.41 3.01 7.63
N LYS A 164 9.37 2.49 8.86
CA LYS A 164 9.83 3.22 10.05
C LYS A 164 11.34 3.47 10.07
N GLU A 165 12.13 2.66 9.38
CA GLU A 165 13.56 2.94 9.17
C GLU A 165 13.82 3.99 8.09
N VAL A 166 12.86 4.24 7.20
CA VAL A 166 12.97 5.23 6.12
C VAL A 166 12.41 6.59 6.54
N CYS A 167 11.31 6.61 7.30
CA CYS A 167 10.64 7.86 7.67
C CYS A 167 9.77 7.72 8.93
N ASN A 168 9.22 8.87 9.39
CA ASN A 168 8.29 8.96 10.53
C ASN A 168 6.85 9.23 10.10
N LEU A 169 6.48 8.96 8.85
CA LEU A 169 5.09 9.09 8.42
C LEU A 169 4.20 8.04 9.08
N PRO A 170 2.90 8.32 9.25
CA PRO A 170 1.95 7.35 9.79
C PRO A 170 1.86 6.09 8.92
N VAL A 171 1.66 4.95 9.56
CA VAL A 171 1.49 3.64 8.92
C VAL A 171 0.19 3.00 9.36
N ILE A 172 -0.69 2.75 8.41
CA ILE A 172 -1.88 1.91 8.57
C ILE A 172 -1.51 0.50 8.12
N ALA A 173 -1.81 -0.52 8.93
CA ALA A 173 -1.56 -1.91 8.58
C ALA A 173 -2.84 -2.73 8.68
N SER A 174 -3.15 -3.50 7.64
CA SER A 174 -4.29 -4.41 7.62
C SER A 174 -3.90 -5.82 7.20
N LEU A 175 -4.52 -6.80 7.86
CA LEU A 175 -4.33 -8.22 7.59
C LEU A 175 -5.63 -8.86 7.16
N THR A 176 -5.53 -9.86 6.30
CA THR A 176 -6.65 -10.68 5.87
C THR A 176 -6.77 -11.91 6.74
N PHE A 177 -7.96 -12.10 7.32
CA PHE A 177 -8.30 -13.26 8.14
C PHE A 177 -9.29 -14.16 7.39
N GLN A 178 -9.12 -15.48 7.57
CA GLN A 178 -10.00 -16.50 7.02
C GLN A 178 -11.21 -16.74 7.94
N GLU A 179 -12.11 -17.64 7.55
CA GLU A 179 -13.32 -17.96 8.31
C GLU A 179 -13.05 -18.50 9.73
N ASP A 180 -11.89 -19.10 9.95
CA ASP A 180 -11.43 -19.58 11.27
C ASP A 180 -10.89 -18.45 12.16
N GLY A 181 -10.89 -17.19 11.69
CA GLY A 181 -10.39 -16.04 12.41
C GLY A 181 -8.86 -15.95 12.46
N ARG A 182 -8.15 -16.64 11.57
CA ARG A 182 -6.69 -16.62 11.46
C ARG A 182 -6.24 -16.14 10.08
N THR A 183 -5.04 -15.56 10.03
CA THR A 183 -4.39 -15.30 8.75
C THR A 183 -4.01 -16.62 8.06
N LEU A 184 -3.65 -16.59 6.78
CA LEU A 184 -3.17 -17.78 6.04
C LEU A 184 -2.04 -18.51 6.78
N TYR A 185 -1.22 -17.80 7.52
CA TYR A 185 -0.10 -18.34 8.30
C TYR A 185 -0.44 -18.57 9.79
N GLY A 186 -1.72 -18.58 10.15
CA GLY A 186 -2.20 -19.01 11.46
C GLY A 186 -2.20 -17.94 12.55
N THR A 187 -1.89 -16.68 12.26
CA THR A 187 -1.89 -15.58 13.25
C THR A 187 -3.32 -15.16 13.59
N ASP A 188 -3.64 -15.05 14.87
CA ASP A 188 -4.91 -14.50 15.36
C ASP A 188 -4.88 -12.95 15.42
N PRO A 189 -6.05 -12.27 15.44
CA PRO A 189 -6.11 -10.81 15.41
C PRO A 189 -5.45 -10.13 16.61
N VAL A 190 -5.54 -10.70 17.81
CA VAL A 190 -4.96 -10.12 19.03
C VAL A 190 -3.45 -10.11 18.94
N THR A 191 -2.85 -11.23 18.54
CA THR A 191 -1.40 -11.32 18.30
C THR A 191 -0.96 -10.31 17.23
N ALA A 192 -1.72 -10.19 16.14
CA ALA A 192 -1.41 -9.23 15.09
C ALA A 192 -1.37 -7.79 15.60
N VAL A 193 -2.41 -7.34 16.31
CA VAL A 193 -2.48 -5.98 16.86
C VAL A 193 -1.33 -5.69 17.83
N VAL A 194 -1.09 -6.59 18.81
CA VAL A 194 -0.02 -6.40 19.81
C VAL A 194 1.34 -6.27 19.13
N VAL A 195 1.63 -7.14 18.18
CA VAL A 195 2.92 -7.13 17.47
C VAL A 195 3.08 -5.88 16.61
N LEU A 196 2.08 -5.55 15.79
CA LEU A 196 2.17 -4.41 14.87
C LEU A 196 2.24 -3.08 15.61
N GLN A 197 1.46 -2.92 16.68
CA GLN A 197 1.55 -1.75 17.54
C GLN A 197 2.93 -1.60 18.18
N SER A 198 3.55 -2.71 18.63
CA SER A 198 4.87 -2.69 19.29
C SER A 198 6.00 -2.24 18.36
N ILE A 199 5.85 -2.38 17.05
CA ILE A 199 6.85 -1.99 16.05
C ILE A 199 6.52 -0.68 15.34
N GLY A 200 5.44 0.00 15.75
CA GLY A 200 5.12 1.35 15.30
C GLY A 200 4.09 1.45 14.18
N ALA A 201 3.27 0.43 13.93
CA ALA A 201 2.04 0.65 13.16
C ALA A 201 1.13 1.58 13.98
N ASP A 202 0.59 2.61 13.32
CA ASP A 202 -0.20 3.65 13.99
C ASP A 202 -1.70 3.29 14.02
N ILE A 203 -2.16 2.53 13.01
CA ILE A 203 -3.55 2.06 12.89
C ILE A 203 -3.52 0.63 12.33
#